data_fe3333f79f68d43bf3173f110a69928f
#
_entry.id   fe3333f79f68d43bf3173f110a69928f
#
_cell.length_a   1.000
_cell.length_b   1.000
_cell.length_c   1.000
_cell.angle_alpha   90.00
_cell.angle_beta   90.00
_cell.angle_gamma   90.00
#
_symmetry.space_group_name_H-M   'P 1'
#
loop_
_entity.id
_entity.type
_entity.pdbx_description
1 polymer ?
#
loop_
_entity_poly.entity_id
_entity_poly.type
_entity_poly.pdbx_seq_one_letter_code
_entity_poly.pdbx_strand_id
1 'polypeptide(L)'
;RDYQEYSRKILKICKSKPISFEVFGDTYISMMEQALKINSWGRNVYVKIPVINSKGFFTGKIIKELNKKKIKINITAVYTAKQTQQILKLIDKKTKVIISIFAGRAADAGHDPVPEIKKSVLMAKKFKNVEILWASVREPYNYLQSIQLGCHIITIPPAIIEKIENFGKTFGQLTKETVKAFLVDSKKSKFKI
;
A
#
# COMPACT_ATOMS: atom_id res chain seq x y z
N ARG A 1 -21.96 2.67 12.29
CA ARG A 1 -21.74 3.37 11.02
C ARG A 1 -21.80 2.38 9.87
N ASP A 2 -22.53 2.70 8.80
CA ASP A 2 -22.63 1.81 7.62
C ASP A 2 -21.42 2.03 6.71
N TYR A 3 -20.60 0.96 6.53
CA TYR A 3 -19.42 0.99 5.68
C TYR A 3 -19.76 1.22 4.21
N GLN A 4 -20.87 0.66 3.74
CA GLN A 4 -21.32 0.84 2.35
C GLN A 4 -21.76 2.28 2.08
N GLU A 5 -22.52 2.88 3.00
CA GLU A 5 -22.95 4.28 2.87
C GLU A 5 -21.73 5.22 2.84
N TYR A 6 -20.79 5.03 3.75
CA TYR A 6 -19.54 5.79 3.76
C TYR A 6 -18.75 5.62 2.45
N SER A 7 -18.59 4.37 1.99
CA SER A 7 -17.86 4.05 0.77
C SER A 7 -18.50 4.69 -0.47
N ARG A 8 -19.83 4.75 -0.54
CA ARG A 8 -20.54 5.44 -1.64
C ARG A 8 -20.26 6.94 -1.66
N LYS A 9 -20.15 7.59 -0.49
CA LYS A 9 -19.75 9.02 -0.41
C LYS A 9 -18.35 9.23 -0.98
N ILE A 10 -17.40 8.36 -0.62
CA ILE A 10 -16.03 8.41 -1.13
C ILE A 10 -15.98 8.15 -2.65
N LEU A 11 -16.74 7.17 -3.14
CA LEU A 11 -16.81 6.87 -4.58
C LEU A 11 -17.29 8.06 -5.41
N LYS A 12 -18.24 8.86 -4.90
CA LYS A 12 -18.69 10.10 -5.57
C LYS A 12 -17.56 11.12 -5.70
N ILE A 13 -16.71 11.24 -4.67
CA ILE A 13 -15.54 12.15 -4.66
C ILE A 13 -14.45 11.64 -5.60
N CYS A 14 -14.12 10.34 -5.53
CA CYS A 14 -13.06 9.73 -6.33
C CYS A 14 -13.42 9.58 -7.83
N LYS A 15 -14.71 9.69 -8.18
CA LYS A 15 -15.22 9.54 -9.56
C LYS A 15 -14.73 8.25 -10.21
N SER A 16 -13.86 8.35 -11.22
CA SER A 16 -13.32 7.21 -11.97
C SER A 16 -11.98 6.67 -11.41
N LYS A 17 -11.38 7.34 -10.43
CA LYS A 17 -10.09 6.91 -9.87
C LYS A 17 -10.24 5.57 -9.14
N PRO A 18 -9.28 4.63 -9.30
CA PRO A 18 -9.29 3.36 -8.59
C PRO A 18 -9.32 3.56 -7.07
N ILE A 19 -10.15 2.79 -6.39
CA ILE A 19 -10.25 2.79 -4.94
C ILE A 19 -10.39 1.37 -4.41
N SER A 20 -9.73 1.06 -3.31
CA SER A 20 -9.78 -0.26 -2.68
C SER A 20 -10.60 -0.20 -1.39
N PHE A 21 -11.54 -1.14 -1.25
CA PHE A 21 -12.29 -1.37 -0.01
C PHE A 21 -12.01 -2.78 0.51
N GLU A 22 -11.69 -2.87 1.80
CA GLU A 22 -11.25 -4.12 2.43
C GLU A 22 -12.43 -4.93 2.97
N VAL A 23 -12.36 -6.26 2.83
CA VAL A 23 -13.25 -7.18 3.53
C VAL A 23 -12.88 -7.23 5.01
N PHE A 24 -13.87 -7.42 5.87
CA PHE A 24 -13.68 -7.57 7.33
C PHE A 24 -13.82 -9.03 7.79
N GLY A 25 -14.30 -9.90 6.90
CA GLY A 25 -14.44 -11.33 7.19
C GLY A 25 -13.08 -11.99 7.39
N ASP A 26 -13.07 -13.08 8.15
CA ASP A 26 -11.86 -13.88 8.43
C ASP A 26 -11.98 -15.33 7.95
N THR A 27 -13.17 -15.74 7.50
CA THR A 27 -13.42 -17.06 6.91
C THR A 27 -13.56 -16.95 5.38
N TYR A 28 -13.38 -18.07 4.69
CA TYR A 28 -13.61 -18.13 3.25
C TYR A 28 -15.01 -17.62 2.85
N ILE A 29 -16.06 -18.06 3.57
CA ILE A 29 -17.45 -17.68 3.27
C ILE A 29 -17.64 -16.19 3.47
N SER A 30 -17.31 -15.67 4.65
CA SER A 30 -17.52 -14.25 4.96
C SER A 30 -16.70 -13.30 4.08
N MET A 31 -15.45 -13.66 3.75
CA MET A 31 -14.65 -12.88 2.82
C MET A 31 -15.25 -12.87 1.39
N MET A 32 -15.76 -14.01 0.92
CA MET A 32 -16.35 -14.12 -0.41
C MET A 32 -17.64 -13.31 -0.52
N GLU A 33 -18.55 -13.43 0.44
CA GLU A 33 -19.79 -12.64 0.46
C GLU A 33 -19.53 -11.15 0.48
N GLN A 34 -18.64 -10.72 1.36
CA GLN A 34 -18.26 -9.30 1.45
C GLN A 34 -17.54 -8.81 0.19
N ALA A 35 -16.69 -9.63 -0.41
CA ALA A 35 -15.98 -9.30 -1.65
C ALA A 35 -16.97 -9.06 -2.82
N LEU A 36 -17.97 -9.92 -2.96
CA LEU A 36 -19.02 -9.75 -3.99
C LEU A 36 -19.84 -8.48 -3.75
N LYS A 37 -20.20 -8.21 -2.48
CA LYS A 37 -20.92 -6.99 -2.10
C LYS A 37 -20.08 -5.73 -2.38
N ILE A 38 -18.82 -5.71 -1.99
CA ILE A 38 -17.90 -4.59 -2.22
C ILE A 38 -17.72 -4.35 -3.73
N ASN A 39 -17.54 -5.41 -4.52
CA ASN A 39 -17.40 -5.30 -5.97
C ASN A 39 -18.61 -4.63 -6.63
N SER A 40 -19.81 -4.80 -6.08
CA SER A 40 -21.02 -4.19 -6.62
C SER A 40 -21.14 -2.68 -6.38
N TRP A 41 -20.28 -2.07 -5.56
CA TRP A 41 -20.37 -0.66 -5.20
C TRP A 41 -19.96 0.30 -6.31
N GLY A 42 -19.10 -0.14 -7.26
CA GLY A 42 -18.67 0.69 -8.37
C GLY A 42 -17.68 0.04 -9.33
N ARG A 43 -17.65 0.54 -10.56
CA ARG A 43 -16.75 0.01 -11.62
C ARG A 43 -15.26 0.26 -11.33
N ASN A 44 -14.92 1.25 -10.51
CA ASN A 44 -13.55 1.62 -10.13
C ASN A 44 -13.09 0.98 -8.82
N VAL A 45 -13.90 0.10 -8.23
CA VAL A 45 -13.61 -0.59 -6.98
C VAL A 45 -12.62 -1.74 -7.21
N TYR A 46 -11.64 -1.84 -6.32
CA TYR A 46 -10.82 -3.02 -6.09
C TYR A 46 -11.21 -3.62 -4.74
N VAL A 47 -11.50 -4.90 -4.72
CA VAL A 47 -11.77 -5.61 -3.46
C VAL A 47 -10.45 -5.91 -2.77
N LYS A 48 -10.25 -5.41 -1.56
CA LYS A 48 -9.01 -5.60 -0.83
C LYS A 48 -9.11 -6.82 0.09
N ILE A 49 -8.21 -7.79 -0.12
CA ILE A 49 -8.17 -9.09 0.55
C ILE A 49 -6.81 -9.29 1.22
N PRO A 50 -6.73 -9.63 2.50
CA PRO A 50 -5.45 -9.97 3.13
C PRO A 50 -4.89 -11.27 2.55
N VAL A 51 -3.56 -11.34 2.41
CA VAL A 51 -2.86 -12.51 1.84
C VAL A 51 -3.00 -13.78 2.70
N ILE A 52 -3.19 -13.61 3.99
CA ILE A 52 -3.55 -14.66 4.97
C ILE A 52 -4.70 -14.18 5.84
N ASN A 53 -5.45 -15.08 6.45
CA ASN A 53 -6.42 -14.74 7.49
C ASN A 53 -5.76 -14.60 8.86
N SER A 54 -6.52 -14.24 9.91
CA SER A 54 -5.99 -14.04 11.27
C SER A 54 -5.36 -15.31 11.88
N LYS A 55 -5.72 -16.49 11.37
CA LYS A 55 -5.17 -17.79 11.79
C LYS A 55 -3.91 -18.19 10.98
N GLY A 56 -3.42 -17.33 10.08
CA GLY A 56 -2.25 -17.60 9.25
C GLY A 56 -2.51 -18.43 7.99
N PHE A 57 -3.75 -18.76 7.66
CA PHE A 57 -4.08 -19.54 6.46
C PHE A 57 -4.08 -18.64 5.20
N PHE A 58 -3.38 -19.10 4.17
CA PHE A 58 -3.30 -18.43 2.89
C PHE A 58 -4.68 -18.32 2.21
N THR A 59 -5.06 -17.11 1.79
CA THR A 59 -6.37 -16.80 1.18
C THR A 59 -6.42 -17.13 -0.33
N GLY A 60 -5.51 -17.94 -0.81
CA GLY A 60 -5.31 -18.25 -2.23
C GLY A 60 -6.57 -18.75 -2.95
N LYS A 61 -7.43 -19.54 -2.28
CA LYS A 61 -8.70 -20.01 -2.85
C LYS A 61 -9.61 -18.82 -3.21
N ILE A 62 -9.75 -17.84 -2.31
CA ILE A 62 -10.56 -16.64 -2.53
C ILE A 62 -9.97 -15.81 -3.67
N ILE A 63 -8.66 -15.55 -3.63
CA ILE A 63 -7.94 -14.80 -4.66
C ILE A 63 -8.20 -15.40 -6.05
N LYS A 64 -8.04 -16.73 -6.18
CA LYS A 64 -8.27 -17.46 -7.43
C LYS A 64 -9.71 -17.33 -7.94
N GLU A 65 -10.69 -17.48 -7.05
CA GLU A 65 -12.11 -17.44 -7.42
C GLU A 65 -12.57 -16.02 -7.80
N LEU A 66 -12.17 -15.01 -7.05
CA LEU A 66 -12.47 -13.62 -7.40
C LEU A 66 -11.84 -13.23 -8.75
N ASN A 67 -10.59 -13.64 -8.98
CA ASN A 67 -9.92 -13.40 -10.23
C ASN A 67 -10.62 -14.10 -11.42
N LYS A 68 -11.06 -15.36 -11.26
CA LYS A 68 -11.88 -16.07 -12.26
C LYS A 68 -13.19 -15.34 -12.58
N LYS A 69 -13.82 -14.72 -11.58
CA LYS A 69 -15.03 -13.90 -11.73
C LYS A 69 -14.75 -12.51 -12.32
N LYS A 70 -13.51 -12.21 -12.75
CA LYS A 70 -13.08 -10.91 -13.30
C LYS A 70 -13.23 -9.74 -12.33
N ILE A 71 -13.20 -10.01 -11.04
CA ILE A 71 -13.23 -9.01 -9.99
C ILE A 71 -11.81 -8.46 -9.80
N LYS A 72 -11.66 -7.14 -9.83
CA LYS A 72 -10.41 -6.46 -9.54
C LYS A 72 -10.08 -6.58 -8.06
N ILE A 73 -8.90 -7.04 -7.72
CA ILE A 73 -8.50 -7.31 -6.36
C ILE A 73 -7.22 -6.55 -5.98
N ASN A 74 -7.13 -6.18 -4.72
CA ASN A 74 -5.93 -5.64 -4.09
C ASN A 74 -5.54 -6.59 -2.95
N ILE A 75 -4.51 -7.42 -3.16
CA ILE A 75 -4.05 -8.35 -2.13
C ILE A 75 -3.12 -7.58 -1.18
N THR A 76 -3.52 -7.54 0.08
CA THR A 76 -2.87 -6.70 1.10
C THR A 76 -2.15 -7.52 2.18
N ALA A 77 -1.43 -6.82 3.06
CA ALA A 77 -0.61 -7.42 4.11
C ALA A 77 0.46 -8.39 3.56
N VAL A 78 0.96 -8.11 2.35
CA VAL A 78 2.08 -8.85 1.76
C VAL A 78 3.39 -8.30 2.30
N TYR A 79 4.33 -9.17 2.65
CA TYR A 79 5.67 -8.79 3.14
C TYR A 79 6.80 -9.41 2.30
N THR A 80 6.55 -10.55 1.66
CA THR A 80 7.63 -11.32 1.02
C THR A 80 7.40 -11.56 -0.47
N ALA A 81 8.49 -11.68 -1.21
CA ALA A 81 8.49 -12.10 -2.60
C ALA A 81 7.90 -13.52 -2.79
N LYS A 82 8.02 -14.39 -1.78
CA LYS A 82 7.40 -15.71 -1.78
C LYS A 82 5.86 -15.61 -1.81
N GLN A 83 5.27 -14.71 -1.00
CA GLN A 83 3.84 -14.45 -1.03
C GLN A 83 3.41 -13.87 -2.40
N THR A 84 4.17 -12.92 -2.94
CA THR A 84 3.94 -12.40 -4.30
C THR A 84 3.95 -13.54 -5.32
N GLN A 85 4.93 -14.45 -5.29
CA GLN A 85 5.02 -15.59 -6.19
C GLN A 85 3.79 -16.51 -6.07
N GLN A 86 3.33 -16.79 -4.85
CA GLN A 86 2.13 -17.60 -4.62
C GLN A 86 0.89 -16.96 -5.24
N ILE A 87 0.72 -15.64 -5.09
CA ILE A 87 -0.40 -14.89 -5.68
C ILE A 87 -0.35 -14.97 -7.20
N LEU A 88 0.82 -14.71 -7.82
CA LEU A 88 0.99 -14.69 -9.27
C LEU A 88 0.67 -16.03 -9.94
N LYS A 89 0.81 -17.16 -9.23
CA LYS A 89 0.42 -18.50 -9.74
C LYS A 89 -1.09 -18.72 -9.79
N LEU A 90 -1.89 -17.88 -9.13
CA LEU A 90 -3.34 -18.08 -8.98
C LEU A 90 -4.17 -17.17 -9.88
N ILE A 91 -3.58 -16.12 -10.42
CA ILE A 91 -4.28 -15.09 -11.18
C ILE A 91 -4.10 -15.28 -12.71
N ASP A 92 -5.09 -14.79 -13.46
CA ASP A 92 -4.99 -14.72 -14.91
C ASP A 92 -4.19 -13.48 -15.36
N LYS A 93 -3.98 -13.36 -16.69
CA LYS A 93 -3.25 -12.22 -17.28
C LYS A 93 -4.15 -11.10 -17.79
N LYS A 94 -5.45 -11.09 -17.43
CA LYS A 94 -6.45 -10.14 -17.96
C LYS A 94 -7.05 -9.26 -16.86
N THR A 95 -7.38 -9.85 -15.71
CA THR A 95 -8.03 -9.15 -14.61
C THR A 95 -7.01 -8.35 -13.81
N LYS A 96 -7.26 -7.07 -13.61
CA LYS A 96 -6.35 -6.19 -12.86
C LYS A 96 -6.19 -6.62 -11.41
N VAL A 97 -4.95 -6.66 -10.94
CA VAL A 97 -4.57 -7.06 -9.58
C VAL A 97 -3.53 -6.09 -9.05
N ILE A 98 -3.74 -5.62 -7.82
CA ILE A 98 -2.75 -4.88 -7.04
C ILE A 98 -2.20 -5.81 -5.96
N ILE A 99 -0.90 -5.80 -5.74
CA ILE A 99 -0.23 -6.50 -4.63
C ILE A 99 0.40 -5.43 -3.74
N SER A 100 -0.16 -5.26 -2.54
CA SER A 100 0.25 -4.23 -1.59
C SER A 100 1.25 -4.78 -0.59
N ILE A 101 2.53 -4.37 -0.74
CA ILE A 101 3.64 -4.80 0.12
C ILE A 101 3.83 -3.79 1.25
N PHE A 102 3.78 -4.27 2.48
CA PHE A 102 3.81 -3.44 3.70
C PHE A 102 5.24 -3.10 4.13
N ALA A 103 5.91 -2.28 3.31
CA ALA A 103 7.29 -1.89 3.51
C ALA A 103 7.55 -1.22 4.86
N GLY A 104 6.75 -0.23 5.24
CA GLY A 104 6.96 0.49 6.48
C GLY A 104 6.78 -0.38 7.73
N ARG A 105 5.79 -1.28 7.76
CA ARG A 105 5.66 -2.23 8.88
C ARG A 105 6.80 -3.23 8.95
N ALA A 106 7.37 -3.63 7.83
CA ALA A 106 8.57 -4.45 7.83
C ALA A 106 9.75 -3.69 8.44
N ALA A 107 9.93 -2.43 8.04
CA ALA A 107 10.96 -1.54 8.60
C ALA A 107 10.77 -1.27 10.11
N ASP A 108 9.52 -1.04 10.56
CA ASP A 108 9.20 -0.90 11.99
C ASP A 108 9.60 -2.14 12.81
N ALA A 109 9.63 -3.32 12.19
CA ALA A 109 10.06 -4.58 12.80
C ALA A 109 11.55 -4.90 12.56
N GLY A 110 12.34 -3.96 12.03
CA GLY A 110 13.77 -4.12 11.79
C GLY A 110 14.14 -4.90 10.53
N HIS A 111 13.20 -5.11 9.60
CA HIS A 111 13.46 -5.79 8.34
C HIS A 111 13.61 -4.81 7.19
N ASP A 112 14.65 -4.97 6.36
CA ASP A 112 14.78 -4.23 5.10
C ASP A 112 13.76 -4.73 4.07
N PRO A 113 12.77 -3.90 3.66
CA PRO A 113 11.75 -4.29 2.69
C PRO A 113 12.26 -4.28 1.23
N VAL A 114 13.37 -3.59 0.96
CA VAL A 114 13.86 -3.34 -0.40
C VAL A 114 14.10 -4.61 -1.20
N PRO A 115 14.79 -5.66 -0.68
CA PRO A 115 15.03 -6.89 -1.43
C PRO A 115 13.73 -7.61 -1.82
N GLU A 116 12.74 -7.63 -0.93
CA GLU A 116 11.47 -8.32 -1.16
C GLU A 116 10.61 -7.58 -2.20
N ILE A 117 10.59 -6.24 -2.15
CA ILE A 117 9.90 -5.41 -3.14
C ILE A 117 10.56 -5.54 -4.50
N LYS A 118 11.90 -5.45 -4.58
CA LYS A 118 12.66 -5.59 -5.84
C LYS A 118 12.34 -6.92 -6.54
N LYS A 119 12.38 -8.03 -5.79
CA LYS A 119 12.02 -9.35 -6.33
C LYS A 119 10.55 -9.40 -6.79
N SER A 120 9.64 -8.83 -6.03
CA SER A 120 8.21 -8.78 -6.35
C SER A 120 7.93 -7.99 -7.62
N VAL A 121 8.56 -6.81 -7.77
CA VAL A 121 8.46 -5.99 -8.99
C VAL A 121 9.01 -6.75 -10.20
N LEU A 122 10.16 -7.41 -10.08
CA LEU A 122 10.74 -8.21 -11.17
C LEU A 122 9.82 -9.36 -11.61
N MET A 123 9.18 -10.05 -10.67
CA MET A 123 8.22 -11.11 -10.99
C MET A 123 6.96 -10.55 -11.66
N ALA A 124 6.45 -9.41 -11.19
CA ALA A 124 5.26 -8.76 -11.72
C ALA A 124 5.43 -8.26 -13.16
N LYS A 125 6.64 -7.94 -13.62
CA LYS A 125 6.92 -7.51 -15.02
C LYS A 125 6.40 -8.49 -16.09
N LYS A 126 6.23 -9.77 -15.74
CA LYS A 126 5.66 -10.79 -16.65
C LYS A 126 4.14 -10.71 -16.78
N PHE A 127 3.49 -9.82 -16.02
CA PHE A 127 2.03 -9.68 -15.92
C PHE A 127 1.63 -8.22 -16.16
N LYS A 128 1.13 -7.90 -17.35
CA LYS A 128 0.70 -6.52 -17.70
C LYS A 128 -0.50 -6.00 -16.88
N ASN A 129 -1.18 -6.88 -16.18
CA ASN A 129 -2.36 -6.60 -15.37
C ASN A 129 -2.08 -6.56 -13.87
N VAL A 130 -0.82 -6.68 -13.45
CA VAL A 130 -0.41 -6.67 -12.03
C VAL A 130 0.37 -5.42 -11.70
N GLU A 131 -0.02 -4.76 -10.64
CA GLU A 131 0.65 -3.57 -10.11
C GLU A 131 1.17 -3.85 -8.69
N ILE A 132 2.45 -3.57 -8.46
CA ILE A 132 3.04 -3.62 -7.12
C ILE A 132 2.84 -2.27 -6.47
N LEU A 133 2.28 -2.29 -5.26
CA LEU A 133 2.01 -1.12 -4.45
C LEU A 133 2.91 -1.13 -3.21
N TRP A 134 3.69 -0.06 -3.04
CA TRP A 134 4.40 0.23 -1.79
C TRP A 134 3.41 0.75 -0.76
N ALA A 135 3.15 -0.03 0.26
CA ALA A 135 2.20 0.30 1.32
C ALA A 135 2.90 0.63 2.65
N SER A 136 2.16 1.28 3.54
CA SER A 136 2.63 1.53 4.92
C SER A 136 3.82 2.50 4.97
N VAL A 137 3.76 3.60 4.22
CA VAL A 137 4.80 4.63 4.19
C VAL A 137 5.02 5.25 5.58
N ARG A 138 6.28 5.44 5.96
CA ARG A 138 6.70 6.00 7.24
C ARG A 138 7.40 7.36 7.10
N GLU A 139 8.09 7.56 5.99
CA GLU A 139 8.92 8.75 5.77
C GLU A 139 8.89 9.21 4.30
N PRO A 140 9.22 10.48 4.01
CA PRO A 140 9.24 11.01 2.65
C PRO A 140 10.18 10.25 1.70
N TYR A 141 11.30 9.74 2.22
CA TYR A 141 12.28 9.01 1.41
C TYR A 141 11.72 7.72 0.78
N ASN A 142 10.68 7.12 1.39
CA ASN A 142 10.00 5.96 0.79
C ASN A 142 9.42 6.26 -0.60
N TYR A 143 9.08 7.52 -0.89
CA TYR A 143 8.65 7.93 -2.23
C TYR A 143 9.77 7.71 -3.27
N LEU A 144 10.99 8.13 -2.96
CA LEU A 144 12.14 7.93 -3.84
C LEU A 144 12.48 6.44 -3.99
N GLN A 145 12.49 5.69 -2.88
CA GLN A 145 12.73 4.25 -2.90
C GLN A 145 11.71 3.51 -3.78
N SER A 146 10.42 3.88 -3.69
CA SER A 146 9.37 3.27 -4.49
C SER A 146 9.57 3.48 -6.00
N ILE A 147 9.99 4.69 -6.40
CA ILE A 147 10.32 5.02 -7.79
C ILE A 147 11.54 4.23 -8.25
N GLN A 148 12.63 4.24 -7.48
CA GLN A 148 13.89 3.55 -7.81
C GLN A 148 13.68 2.04 -7.99
N LEU A 149 12.77 1.44 -7.23
CA LEU A 149 12.44 0.03 -7.33
C LEU A 149 11.45 -0.28 -8.45
N GLY A 150 10.82 0.74 -9.05
CA GLY A 150 9.83 0.58 -10.09
C GLY A 150 8.47 0.08 -9.57
N CYS A 151 8.09 0.47 -8.35
CA CYS A 151 6.73 0.27 -7.87
C CYS A 151 5.74 1.07 -8.74
N HIS A 152 4.57 0.49 -8.98
CA HIS A 152 3.55 1.11 -9.82
C HIS A 152 2.70 2.10 -9.03
N ILE A 153 2.54 1.87 -7.74
CA ILE A 153 1.69 2.65 -6.84
C ILE A 153 2.41 2.82 -5.50
N ILE A 154 2.18 3.94 -4.84
CA ILE A 154 2.55 4.17 -3.44
C ILE A 154 1.37 4.79 -2.69
N THR A 155 1.09 4.34 -1.47
CA THR A 155 0.10 4.98 -0.58
C THR A 155 0.79 5.88 0.41
N ILE A 156 0.48 7.18 0.38
CA ILE A 156 1.18 8.20 1.17
C ILE A 156 0.16 8.94 2.05
N PRO A 157 0.37 9.01 3.37
CA PRO A 157 -0.41 9.87 4.26
C PRO A 157 -0.22 11.36 3.92
N PRO A 158 -1.25 12.23 4.09
CA PRO A 158 -1.16 13.66 3.77
C PRO A 158 0.05 14.36 4.39
N ALA A 159 0.33 14.12 5.68
CA ALA A 159 1.49 14.71 6.37
C ALA A 159 2.85 14.34 5.76
N ILE A 160 2.95 13.21 5.05
CA ILE A 160 4.17 12.83 4.32
C ILE A 160 4.21 13.52 2.96
N ILE A 161 3.06 13.73 2.31
CA ILE A 161 2.99 14.47 1.03
C ILE A 161 3.53 15.89 1.23
N GLU A 162 3.09 16.59 2.27
CA GLU A 162 3.59 17.93 2.61
C GLU A 162 5.12 17.98 2.77
N LYS A 163 5.71 16.92 3.32
CA LYS A 163 7.18 16.82 3.43
C LYS A 163 7.85 16.57 2.08
N ILE A 164 7.23 15.80 1.18
CA ILE A 164 7.74 15.54 -0.17
C ILE A 164 7.74 16.83 -1.01
N GLU A 165 6.74 17.71 -0.85
CA GLU A 165 6.67 19.00 -1.51
C GLU A 165 7.87 19.92 -1.19
N ASN A 166 8.54 19.66 -0.06
CA ASN A 166 9.74 20.38 0.37
C ASN A 166 11.06 19.73 -0.08
N PHE A 167 11.03 18.75 -0.98
CA PHE A 167 12.24 18.15 -1.54
C PHE A 167 13.05 19.18 -2.37
N GLY A 168 14.35 18.94 -2.50
CA GLY A 168 15.26 19.77 -3.30
C GLY A 168 16.09 20.76 -2.51
N LYS A 169 15.97 20.83 -1.18
CA LYS A 169 16.89 21.63 -0.36
C LYS A 169 18.31 21.10 -0.46
N THR A 170 19.27 21.99 -0.63
CA THR A 170 20.69 21.66 -0.59
C THR A 170 21.16 21.34 0.84
N PHE A 171 22.24 20.58 0.98
CA PHE A 171 22.82 20.31 2.30
C PHE A 171 23.20 21.59 3.06
N GLY A 172 23.68 22.64 2.34
CA GLY A 172 23.97 23.93 2.96
C GLY A 172 22.72 24.61 3.54
N GLN A 173 21.58 24.53 2.84
CA GLN A 173 20.31 25.03 3.35
C GLN A 173 19.86 24.24 4.58
N LEU A 174 19.96 22.91 4.56
CA LEU A 174 19.61 22.05 5.69
C LEU A 174 20.48 22.35 6.90
N THR A 175 21.82 22.48 6.72
CA THR A 175 22.74 22.87 7.78
C THR A 175 22.35 24.20 8.42
N LYS A 176 22.09 25.21 7.60
CA LYS A 176 21.69 26.54 8.07
C LYS A 176 20.37 26.53 8.87
N GLU A 177 19.39 25.79 8.38
CA GLU A 177 18.10 25.65 9.06
C GLU A 177 18.26 24.92 10.40
N THR A 178 19.05 23.84 10.45
CA THR A 178 19.35 23.09 11.67
C THR A 178 20.04 23.95 12.72
N VAL A 179 21.07 24.70 12.33
CA VAL A 179 21.79 25.61 13.25
C VAL A 179 20.87 26.72 13.79
N LYS A 180 20.00 27.26 12.94
CA LYS A 180 18.99 28.23 13.40
C LYS A 180 18.03 27.62 14.42
N ALA A 181 17.58 26.37 14.21
CA ALA A 181 16.74 25.67 15.16
C ALA A 181 17.45 25.50 16.50
N PHE A 182 18.71 25.03 16.51
CA PHE A 182 19.53 24.92 17.73
C PHE A 182 19.61 26.25 18.50
N LEU A 183 19.85 27.36 17.78
CA LEU A 183 19.91 28.68 18.39
C LEU A 183 18.58 29.10 19.04
N VAL A 184 17.47 28.79 18.39
CA VAL A 184 16.13 29.08 18.95
C VAL A 184 15.87 28.23 20.19
N ASP A 185 16.20 26.95 20.14
CA ASP A 185 15.97 26.03 21.26
C ASP A 185 16.86 26.36 22.45
N SER A 186 18.14 26.72 22.23
CA SER A 186 19.03 27.17 23.30
C SER A 186 18.50 28.42 24.01
N LYS A 187 17.99 29.38 23.25
CA LYS A 187 17.37 30.60 23.87
C LYS A 187 16.11 30.27 24.66
N LYS A 188 15.28 29.34 24.18
CA LYS A 188 14.07 28.90 24.89
C LYS A 188 14.37 28.14 26.15
N SER A 189 15.44 27.35 26.19
CA SER A 189 15.85 26.53 27.33
C SER A 189 16.26 27.38 28.55
N LYS A 190 16.68 28.64 28.34
CA LYS A 190 17.23 29.55 29.37
C LYS A 190 18.47 29.02 30.09
N PHE A 191 19.11 27.96 29.62
CA PHE A 191 20.40 27.52 30.14
C PHE A 191 21.48 28.57 29.82
N LYS A 192 22.41 28.78 30.78
CA LYS A 192 23.61 29.61 30.59
C LYS A 192 24.83 28.69 30.64
N ILE A 193 25.80 28.95 29.76
CA ILE A 193 27.12 28.34 29.75
C ILE A 193 28.11 29.33 30.35
#